data_755e0e152e5916ce5cbd0dbc00429577
#
_entry.id   755e0e152e5916ce5cbd0dbc00429577
#
_cell.length_a   1.000
_cell.length_b   1.000
_cell.length_c   1.000
_cell.angle_alpha   90.00
_cell.angle_beta   90.00
_cell.angle_gamma   90.00
#
_symmetry.space_group_name_H-M   'P 1'
#
loop_
_entity.id
_entity.type
_entity.pdbx_description
1 polymer ?
#
loop_
_entity_poly.entity_id
_entity_poly.type
_entity_poly.pdbx_seq_one_letter_code
_entity_poly.pdbx_strand_id
1 'polypeptide(L)'
;MSGQQNIAPQSQSPTILLVDDEPSITMLCKEILQQAGFSVLDADGSSAALKICTQHEGSIDLLLTDLILPPPGFQLASSSNQFPHVHGHELAIRALSIRKDLRIILMSGNIDKDMAGYGIRRGSLPFLPKPFEIQALVTLVRQVLNASPPSIESLTVGHPETPTVGDGWVD
;
A
#
# COMPACT_ATOMS: atom_id res chain seq x y z
N MET A 1 -29.04 -1.43 -43.71
CA MET A 1 -29.22 -0.68 -42.45
C MET A 1 -28.23 -1.24 -41.45
N SER A 2 -27.09 -0.60 -41.34
CA SER A 2 -26.00 -1.04 -40.47
C SER A 2 -26.23 -0.51 -39.05
N GLY A 3 -26.63 -1.41 -38.14
CA GLY A 3 -26.72 -1.10 -36.74
C GLY A 3 -25.32 -1.00 -36.15
N GLN A 4 -24.83 0.19 -35.92
CA GLN A 4 -23.67 0.43 -35.08
C GLN A 4 -24.07 0.11 -33.63
N GLN A 5 -23.63 -1.03 -33.14
CA GLN A 5 -23.67 -1.32 -31.73
C GLN A 5 -22.64 -0.40 -31.08
N ASN A 6 -23.16 0.60 -30.37
CA ASN A 6 -22.38 1.47 -29.50
C ASN A 6 -21.93 0.62 -28.30
N ILE A 7 -20.77 0.00 -28.40
CA ILE A 7 -20.15 -0.70 -27.28
C ILE A 7 -19.69 0.40 -26.34
N ALA A 8 -20.44 0.64 -25.26
CA ALA A 8 -19.98 1.48 -24.17
C ALA A 8 -18.62 0.96 -23.72
N PRO A 9 -17.64 1.85 -23.42
CA PRO A 9 -16.36 1.41 -22.93
C PRO A 9 -16.62 0.60 -21.66
N GLN A 10 -16.22 -0.66 -21.67
CA GLN A 10 -16.26 -1.49 -20.46
C GLN A 10 -15.33 -0.80 -19.45
N SER A 11 -15.89 -0.25 -18.40
CA SER A 11 -15.12 0.28 -17.28
C SER A 11 -14.28 -0.87 -16.74
N GLN A 12 -12.96 -0.80 -16.93
CA GLN A 12 -12.04 -1.81 -16.42
C GLN A 12 -12.20 -1.86 -14.90
N SER A 13 -12.29 -3.06 -14.34
CA SER A 13 -12.32 -3.27 -12.90
C SER A 13 -11.09 -2.65 -12.26
N PRO A 14 -11.22 -1.89 -11.15
CA PRO A 14 -10.06 -1.38 -10.44
C PRO A 14 -9.11 -2.50 -10.04
N THR A 15 -7.81 -2.24 -10.14
CA THR A 15 -6.75 -3.18 -9.81
C THR A 15 -6.16 -2.84 -8.45
N ILE A 16 -6.12 -3.83 -7.58
CA ILE A 16 -5.58 -3.75 -6.22
C ILE A 16 -4.29 -4.55 -6.15
N LEU A 17 -3.22 -3.93 -5.66
CA LEU A 17 -1.99 -4.62 -5.28
C LEU A 17 -2.07 -4.96 -3.79
N LEU A 18 -2.18 -6.24 -3.49
CA LEU A 18 -2.26 -6.79 -2.14
C LEU A 18 -0.89 -7.27 -1.69
N VAL A 19 -0.42 -6.80 -0.54
CA VAL A 19 0.89 -7.16 0.00
C VAL A 19 0.75 -7.64 1.44
N ASP A 20 0.98 -8.91 1.65
CA ASP A 20 1.00 -9.56 2.95
C ASP A 20 1.91 -10.80 2.89
N ASP A 21 2.68 -11.05 3.93
CA ASP A 21 3.58 -12.21 4.01
C ASP A 21 2.86 -13.48 4.48
N GLU A 22 1.64 -13.37 4.99
CA GLU A 22 0.85 -14.49 5.45
C GLU A 22 -0.05 -15.04 4.32
N PRO A 23 0.23 -16.25 3.80
CA PRO A 23 -0.50 -16.80 2.65
C PRO A 23 -2.01 -16.94 2.87
N SER A 24 -2.43 -17.25 4.11
CA SER A 24 -3.85 -17.39 4.45
C SER A 24 -4.60 -16.06 4.34
N ILE A 25 -4.00 -14.97 4.78
CA ILE A 25 -4.57 -13.62 4.67
C ILE A 25 -4.60 -13.18 3.21
N THR A 26 -3.53 -13.40 2.47
CA THR A 26 -3.47 -13.09 1.03
C THR A 26 -4.57 -13.81 0.25
N MET A 27 -4.73 -15.11 0.48
CA MET A 27 -5.75 -15.91 -0.18
C MET A 27 -7.15 -15.42 0.15
N LEU A 28 -7.44 -15.19 1.43
CA LEU A 28 -8.74 -14.70 1.88
C LEU A 28 -9.08 -13.32 1.29
N CYS A 29 -8.17 -12.36 1.41
CA CYS A 29 -8.38 -11.02 0.88
C CYS A 29 -8.56 -11.03 -0.64
N LYS A 30 -7.75 -11.82 -1.35
CA LYS A 30 -7.85 -11.96 -2.80
C LYS A 30 -9.20 -12.48 -3.23
N GLU A 31 -9.71 -13.54 -2.58
CA GLU A 31 -11.01 -14.09 -2.87
C GLU A 31 -12.13 -13.08 -2.61
N ILE A 32 -12.12 -12.41 -1.46
CA ILE A 32 -13.11 -11.39 -1.11
C ILE A 32 -13.15 -10.26 -2.15
N LEU A 33 -11.98 -9.73 -2.49
CA LEU A 33 -11.87 -8.60 -3.41
C LEU A 33 -12.26 -8.99 -4.85
N GLN A 34 -11.88 -10.18 -5.30
CA GLN A 34 -12.29 -10.66 -6.61
C GLN A 34 -13.81 -10.89 -6.70
N GLN A 35 -14.43 -11.43 -5.66
CA GLN A 35 -15.88 -11.56 -5.58
C GLN A 35 -16.59 -10.20 -5.56
N ALA A 36 -15.96 -9.17 -5.02
CA ALA A 36 -16.47 -7.80 -5.04
C ALA A 36 -16.30 -7.08 -6.39
N GLY A 37 -15.65 -7.71 -7.37
CA GLY A 37 -15.49 -7.19 -8.73
C GLY A 37 -14.15 -6.49 -9.00
N PHE A 38 -13.16 -6.64 -8.11
CA PHE A 38 -11.82 -6.06 -8.29
C PHE A 38 -10.86 -7.05 -8.96
N SER A 39 -9.89 -6.52 -9.70
CA SER A 39 -8.72 -7.27 -10.12
C SER A 39 -7.65 -7.21 -9.02
N VAL A 40 -7.01 -8.33 -8.72
CA VAL A 40 -6.03 -8.39 -7.62
C VAL A 40 -4.69 -8.92 -8.13
N LEU A 41 -3.64 -8.15 -7.89
CA LEU A 41 -2.25 -8.56 -7.96
C LEU A 41 -1.78 -8.79 -6.53
N ASP A 42 -1.02 -9.81 -6.27
CA ASP A 42 -0.52 -10.13 -4.92
C ASP A 42 1.00 -10.23 -4.87
N ALA A 43 1.55 -9.84 -3.75
CA ALA A 43 2.96 -9.93 -3.43
C ALA A 43 3.13 -10.38 -1.97
N ASP A 44 4.15 -11.17 -1.72
CA ASP A 44 4.48 -11.72 -0.40
C ASP A 44 5.41 -10.79 0.43
N GLY A 45 5.84 -9.69 -0.16
CA GLY A 45 6.70 -8.73 0.49
C GLY A 45 6.90 -7.46 -0.32
N SER A 46 7.61 -6.50 0.27
CA SER A 46 7.82 -5.17 -0.32
C SER A 46 8.63 -5.20 -1.62
N SER A 47 9.65 -6.04 -1.71
CA SER A 47 10.49 -6.15 -2.91
C SER A 47 9.69 -6.64 -4.12
N ALA A 48 8.88 -7.67 -3.94
CA ALA A 48 7.99 -8.18 -4.98
C ALA A 48 6.93 -7.13 -5.37
N ALA A 49 6.36 -6.42 -4.39
CA ALA A 49 5.40 -5.35 -4.62
C ALA A 49 5.98 -4.19 -5.44
N LEU A 50 7.18 -3.72 -5.11
CA LEU A 50 7.85 -2.64 -5.86
C LEU A 50 8.20 -3.07 -7.30
N LYS A 51 8.59 -4.33 -7.48
CA LYS A 51 8.80 -4.90 -8.80
C LYS A 51 7.50 -4.87 -9.62
N ILE A 52 6.37 -5.26 -9.04
CA ILE A 52 5.07 -5.19 -9.70
C ILE A 52 4.71 -3.73 -10.02
N CYS A 53 4.89 -2.80 -9.10
CA CYS A 53 4.64 -1.37 -9.35
C CYS A 53 5.44 -0.83 -10.55
N THR A 54 6.66 -1.30 -10.71
CA THR A 54 7.57 -0.86 -11.79
C THR A 54 7.27 -1.53 -13.12
N GLN A 55 6.96 -2.82 -13.12
CA GLN A 55 6.91 -3.66 -14.34
C GLN A 55 5.51 -3.93 -14.86
N HIS A 56 4.47 -3.78 -14.04
CA HIS A 56 3.10 -4.02 -14.48
C HIS A 56 2.66 -2.94 -15.48
N GLU A 57 2.27 -3.35 -16.67
CA GLU A 57 1.89 -2.42 -17.74
C GLU A 57 0.52 -1.78 -17.55
N GLY A 58 -0.38 -2.43 -16.82
CA GLY A 58 -1.72 -1.92 -16.51
C GLY A 58 -1.73 -0.90 -15.37
N SER A 59 -2.91 -0.34 -15.10
CA SER A 59 -3.14 0.51 -13.93
C SER A 59 -3.09 -0.31 -12.64
N ILE A 60 -2.63 0.31 -11.57
CA ILE A 60 -2.80 -0.15 -10.19
C ILE A 60 -3.46 1.00 -9.44
N ASP A 61 -4.69 0.77 -8.98
CA ASP A 61 -5.53 1.83 -8.43
C ASP A 61 -5.39 1.97 -6.92
N LEU A 62 -5.04 0.87 -6.24
CA LEU A 62 -4.92 0.82 -4.79
C LEU A 62 -3.83 -0.16 -4.35
N LEU A 63 -3.03 0.27 -3.38
CA LEU A 63 -2.12 -0.58 -2.61
C LEU A 63 -2.77 -0.90 -1.25
N LEU A 64 -3.00 -2.18 -1.01
CA LEU A 64 -3.44 -2.72 0.27
C LEU A 64 -2.30 -3.53 0.87
N THR A 65 -1.63 -2.99 1.88
CA THR A 65 -0.41 -3.60 2.43
C THR A 65 -0.45 -3.75 3.93
N ASP A 66 0.10 -4.86 4.42
CA ASP A 66 0.45 -4.97 5.84
C ASP A 66 1.47 -3.88 6.20
N LEU A 67 1.30 -3.27 7.36
CA LEU A 67 2.24 -2.27 7.88
C LEU A 67 3.57 -2.93 8.25
N ILE A 68 3.52 -4.12 8.85
CA ILE A 68 4.71 -4.88 9.25
C ILE A 68 4.94 -5.99 8.23
N LEU A 69 5.99 -5.86 7.44
CA LEU A 69 6.45 -6.87 6.50
C LEU A 69 7.79 -7.42 6.98
N PRO A 70 7.87 -8.69 7.41
CA PRO A 70 9.14 -9.28 7.80
C PRO A 70 10.07 -9.41 6.60
N PRO A 71 11.39 -9.40 6.81
CA PRO A 71 12.34 -9.66 5.74
C PRO A 71 12.16 -11.09 5.23
N PRO A 72 12.39 -11.34 3.92
CA PRO A 72 12.31 -12.69 3.38
C PRO A 72 13.33 -13.59 4.09
N GLY A 73 12.91 -14.82 4.44
CA GLY A 73 13.71 -15.78 5.19
C GLY A 73 14.98 -16.28 4.49
N PHE A 74 15.15 -15.96 3.23
CA PHE A 74 16.32 -16.28 2.42
C PHE A 74 16.70 -15.08 1.56
N GLN A 75 17.63 -14.27 2.03
CA GLN A 75 18.36 -13.36 1.16
C GLN A 75 19.63 -14.09 0.69
N LEU A 76 19.55 -14.69 -0.49
CA LEU A 76 20.76 -14.91 -1.26
C LEU A 76 21.38 -13.52 -1.47
N ALA A 77 22.58 -13.34 -0.93
CA ALA A 77 23.38 -12.14 -1.12
C ALA A 77 23.80 -12.04 -2.59
N SER A 78 22.87 -11.76 -3.46
CA SER A 78 23.13 -11.37 -4.83
C SER A 78 23.18 -9.84 -4.88
N SER A 79 24.30 -9.35 -5.29
CA SER A 79 24.86 -8.01 -5.23
C SER A 79 24.13 -6.94 -6.05
N SER A 80 22.84 -7.02 -6.26
CA SER A 80 22.03 -5.93 -6.83
C SER A 80 20.56 -6.11 -6.48
N ASN A 81 20.23 -5.91 -5.20
CA ASN A 81 18.82 -5.85 -4.83
C ASN A 81 18.28 -4.48 -5.21
N GLN A 82 17.79 -4.38 -6.45
CA GLN A 82 17.18 -3.16 -6.99
C GLN A 82 15.96 -2.74 -6.17
N PHE A 83 15.35 -3.67 -5.43
CA PHE A 83 14.18 -3.46 -4.58
C PHE A 83 14.47 -3.96 -3.16
N PRO A 84 15.08 -3.14 -2.30
CA PRO A 84 15.37 -3.53 -0.92
C PRO A 84 14.08 -3.78 -0.13
N HIS A 85 14.17 -4.63 0.89
CA HIS A 85 13.06 -4.85 1.82
C HIS A 85 12.76 -3.59 2.63
N VAL A 86 11.49 -3.23 2.72
CA VAL A 86 10.97 -2.14 3.55
C VAL A 86 9.62 -2.54 4.15
N HIS A 87 9.19 -1.86 5.20
CA HIS A 87 7.85 -2.03 5.77
C HIS A 87 6.77 -1.28 4.97
N GLY A 88 5.50 -1.55 5.29
CA GLY A 88 4.37 -1.08 4.51
C GLY A 88 4.28 0.44 4.34
N HIS A 89 4.65 1.23 5.33
CA HIS A 89 4.65 2.71 5.21
C HIS A 89 5.69 3.19 4.19
N GLU A 90 6.92 2.71 4.29
CA GLU A 90 7.96 3.04 3.31
C GLU A 90 7.65 2.47 1.93
N LEU A 91 7.05 1.28 1.87
CA LEU A 91 6.53 0.71 0.62
C LEU A 91 5.51 1.63 -0.02
N ALA A 92 4.58 2.19 0.75
CA ALA A 92 3.57 3.12 0.28
C ALA A 92 4.19 4.38 -0.34
N ILE A 93 5.19 4.97 0.33
CA ILE A 93 5.91 6.14 -0.18
C ILE A 93 6.60 5.83 -1.51
N ARG A 94 7.31 4.71 -1.59
CA ARG A 94 8.03 4.31 -2.81
C ARG A 94 7.08 3.95 -3.95
N ALA A 95 6.00 3.22 -3.66
CA ALA A 95 4.99 2.87 -4.64
C ALA A 95 4.29 4.12 -5.21
N LEU A 96 3.96 5.09 -4.35
CA LEU A 96 3.37 6.36 -4.76
C LEU A 96 4.32 7.21 -5.61
N SER A 97 5.63 7.12 -5.38
CA SER A 97 6.63 7.78 -6.23
C SER A 97 6.69 7.19 -7.64
N ILE A 98 6.37 5.90 -7.78
CA ILE A 98 6.31 5.21 -9.07
C ILE A 98 4.95 5.45 -9.76
N ARG A 99 3.87 5.42 -8.99
CA ARG A 99 2.48 5.55 -9.45
C ARG A 99 1.74 6.63 -8.67
N LYS A 100 1.71 7.83 -9.20
CA LYS A 100 1.23 9.06 -8.52
C LYS A 100 -0.25 9.05 -8.16
N ASP A 101 -1.06 8.28 -8.89
CA ASP A 101 -2.51 8.18 -8.65
C ASP A 101 -2.89 7.00 -7.74
N LEU A 102 -1.89 6.36 -7.14
CA LEU A 102 -2.08 5.21 -6.28
C LEU A 102 -2.74 5.61 -4.95
N ARG A 103 -3.80 4.90 -4.57
CA ARG A 103 -4.41 5.01 -3.26
C ARG A 103 -3.82 3.96 -2.33
N ILE A 104 -3.89 4.17 -1.03
CA ILE A 104 -3.18 3.35 -0.06
C ILE A 104 -4.08 3.02 1.11
N ILE A 105 -4.12 1.74 1.50
CA ILE A 105 -4.66 1.26 2.76
C ILE A 105 -3.57 0.45 3.46
N LEU A 106 -3.35 0.75 4.75
CA LEU A 106 -2.46 -0.02 5.60
C LEU A 106 -3.27 -0.99 6.48
N MET A 107 -2.78 -2.21 6.65
CA MET A 107 -3.35 -3.21 7.55
C MET A 107 -2.42 -3.41 8.75
N SER A 108 -2.97 -3.60 9.94
CA SER A 108 -2.19 -3.88 11.14
C SER A 108 -3.00 -4.63 12.19
N GLY A 109 -2.35 -5.56 12.89
CA GLY A 109 -2.90 -6.24 14.06
C GLY A 109 -2.85 -5.41 15.33
N ASN A 110 -2.02 -4.38 15.37
CA ASN A 110 -1.87 -3.47 16.52
C ASN A 110 -1.55 -2.05 16.04
N ILE A 111 -2.58 -1.35 15.59
CA ILE A 111 -2.45 -0.05 14.93
C ILE A 111 -1.70 0.97 15.80
N ASP A 112 -2.07 1.11 17.06
CA ASP A 112 -1.47 2.15 17.94
C ASP A 112 0.02 1.92 18.18
N LYS A 113 0.41 0.67 18.46
CA LYS A 113 1.80 0.30 18.67
C LYS A 113 2.61 0.44 17.38
N ASP A 114 2.08 -0.05 16.28
CA ASP A 114 2.78 -0.07 15.01
C ASP A 114 2.93 1.35 14.44
N MET A 115 1.89 2.18 14.55
CA MET A 115 1.98 3.59 14.16
C MET A 115 3.03 4.36 14.97
N ALA A 116 3.02 4.19 16.28
CA ALA A 116 4.01 4.84 17.15
C ALA A 116 5.44 4.38 16.85
N GLY A 117 5.65 3.09 16.58
CA GLY A 117 6.95 2.52 16.25
C GLY A 117 7.54 3.04 14.95
N TYR A 118 6.71 3.45 13.99
CA TYR A 118 7.14 3.96 12.67
C TYR A 118 6.95 5.46 12.50
N GLY A 119 6.55 6.18 13.54
CA GLY A 119 6.33 7.63 13.47
C GLY A 119 5.17 8.05 12.57
N ILE A 120 4.20 7.17 12.35
CA ILE A 120 3.06 7.43 11.47
C ILE A 120 2.00 8.21 12.24
N ARG A 121 1.52 9.30 11.65
CA ARG A 121 0.42 10.09 12.25
C ARG A 121 -0.92 9.39 12.05
N ARG A 122 -1.76 9.37 13.10
CA ARG A 122 -3.16 8.98 12.96
C ARG A 122 -3.85 9.88 11.92
N GLY A 123 -4.58 9.26 10.99
CA GLY A 123 -5.33 9.96 9.96
C GLY A 123 -4.55 10.35 8.71
N SER A 124 -3.23 10.06 8.63
CA SER A 124 -2.45 10.29 7.42
C SER A 124 -2.82 9.34 6.28
N LEU A 125 -3.18 8.10 6.62
CA LEU A 125 -3.63 7.07 5.70
C LEU A 125 -4.80 6.27 6.28
N PRO A 126 -5.66 5.70 5.43
CA PRO A 126 -6.65 4.72 5.85
C PRO A 126 -6.01 3.47 6.45
N PHE A 127 -6.55 2.99 7.57
CA PHE A 127 -6.12 1.77 8.25
C PHE A 127 -7.23 0.74 8.32
N LEU A 128 -6.88 -0.51 8.09
CA LEU A 128 -7.74 -1.66 8.33
C LEU A 128 -7.14 -2.49 9.49
N PRO A 129 -7.80 -2.52 10.67
CA PRO A 129 -7.33 -3.33 11.78
C PRO A 129 -7.54 -4.83 11.50
N LYS A 130 -6.56 -5.65 11.87
CA LYS A 130 -6.66 -7.11 11.84
C LYS A 130 -7.02 -7.63 13.24
N PRO A 131 -7.92 -8.61 13.37
CA PRO A 131 -8.74 -9.21 12.32
C PRO A 131 -9.85 -8.27 11.84
N PHE A 132 -10.25 -8.39 10.59
CA PHE A 132 -11.31 -7.59 10.00
C PHE A 132 -12.45 -8.45 9.46
N GLU A 133 -13.63 -7.87 9.38
CA GLU A 133 -14.78 -8.48 8.71
C GLU A 133 -14.74 -8.23 7.21
N ILE A 134 -15.32 -9.15 6.43
CA ILE A 134 -15.40 -9.07 4.96
C ILE A 134 -15.98 -7.74 4.51
N GLN A 135 -17.08 -7.31 5.13
CA GLN A 135 -17.75 -6.05 4.77
C GLN A 135 -16.88 -4.83 5.09
N ALA A 136 -16.11 -4.86 6.15
CA ALA A 136 -15.19 -3.78 6.52
C ALA A 136 -14.12 -3.58 5.45
N LEU A 137 -13.51 -4.67 4.96
CA LEU A 137 -12.53 -4.63 3.88
C LEU A 137 -13.12 -4.04 2.60
N VAL A 138 -14.23 -4.57 2.12
CA VAL A 138 -14.85 -4.13 0.85
C VAL A 138 -15.34 -2.69 0.94
N THR A 139 -15.96 -2.30 2.05
CA THR A 139 -16.45 -0.94 2.26
C THR A 139 -15.29 0.06 2.26
N LEU A 140 -14.21 -0.23 2.98
CA LEU A 140 -13.04 0.65 3.04
C LEU A 140 -12.36 0.78 1.67
N VAL A 141 -12.19 -0.32 0.95
CA VAL A 141 -11.62 -0.30 -0.41
C VAL A 141 -12.44 0.60 -1.33
N ARG A 142 -13.77 0.46 -1.33
CA ARG A 142 -14.65 1.30 -2.16
C ARG A 142 -14.58 2.78 -1.77
N GLN A 143 -14.55 3.09 -0.48
CA GLN A 143 -14.41 4.47 0.00
C GLN A 143 -13.09 5.08 -0.45
N VAL A 144 -12.00 4.36 -0.32
CA VAL A 144 -10.66 4.84 -0.68
C VAL A 144 -10.50 5.00 -2.18
N LEU A 145 -11.07 4.10 -2.99
CA LEU A 145 -11.07 4.22 -4.45
C LEU A 145 -11.85 5.46 -4.94
N ASN A 146 -12.85 5.92 -4.19
CA ASN A 146 -13.61 7.12 -4.50
C ASN A 146 -13.00 8.41 -3.94
N ALA A 147 -11.97 8.30 -3.10
CA ALA A 147 -11.25 9.43 -2.54
C ALA A 147 -10.08 9.85 -3.45
N SER A 148 -9.56 11.05 -3.23
CA SER A 148 -8.34 11.50 -3.90
C SER A 148 -7.12 10.71 -3.42
N PRO A 149 -6.12 10.45 -4.29
CA PRO A 149 -4.86 9.87 -3.88
C PRO A 149 -4.15 10.73 -2.82
N PRO A 150 -3.41 10.12 -1.88
CA PRO A 150 -2.60 10.87 -0.94
C PRO A 150 -1.43 11.55 -1.66
N SER A 151 -0.91 12.65 -1.11
CA SER A 151 0.34 13.23 -1.56
C SER A 151 1.54 12.63 -0.82
N ILE A 152 2.71 12.62 -1.46
CA ILE A 152 3.94 12.13 -0.81
C ILE A 152 4.26 12.96 0.43
N GLU A 153 4.05 14.28 0.36
CA GLU A 153 4.26 15.17 1.48
C GLU A 153 3.41 14.80 2.70
N SER A 154 2.17 14.35 2.48
CA SER A 154 1.30 13.93 3.60
C SER A 154 1.81 12.67 4.30
N LEU A 155 2.61 11.87 3.65
CA LEU A 155 3.19 10.63 4.19
C LEU A 155 4.56 10.85 4.84
N THR A 156 5.28 11.89 4.45
CA THR A 156 6.64 12.18 4.91
C THR A 156 6.71 13.16 6.08
N VAL A 157 5.64 13.92 6.35
CA VAL A 157 5.58 14.88 7.46
C VAL A 157 5.41 14.15 8.78
N GLY A 158 6.51 13.73 9.39
CA GLY A 158 6.48 13.01 10.67
C GLY A 158 7.84 12.73 11.30
N HIS A 159 8.94 13.20 10.72
CA HIS A 159 10.19 13.25 11.47
C HIS A 159 10.10 14.41 12.48
N PRO A 160 10.22 14.14 13.79
CA PRO A 160 10.47 15.21 14.73
C PRO A 160 11.80 15.84 14.30
N GLU A 161 11.77 17.15 14.02
CA GLU A 161 13.00 17.92 13.89
C GLU A 161 13.81 17.64 15.17
N THR A 162 15.01 17.08 14.99
CA THR A 162 15.98 17.03 16.07
C THR A 162 16.18 18.46 16.54
N PRO A 163 16.00 18.78 17.84
CA PRO A 163 16.30 20.10 18.31
C PRO A 163 17.77 20.38 18.00
N THR A 164 18.00 21.34 17.17
CA THR A 164 19.33 21.91 16.99
C THR A 164 19.74 22.43 18.37
N VAL A 165 20.68 21.73 18.99
CA VAL A 165 21.39 22.21 20.17
C VAL A 165 22.12 23.46 19.71
N GLY A 166 21.56 24.62 20.05
CA GLY A 166 22.22 25.88 19.83
C GLY A 166 23.49 25.90 20.67
N ASP A 167 24.62 25.97 19.98
CA ASP A 167 25.90 26.32 20.56
C ASP A 167 25.80 27.74 21.12
N GLY A 168 25.51 27.85 22.38
CA GLY A 168 25.57 29.07 23.16
C GLY A 168 26.65 28.96 24.24
N TRP A 169 27.89 28.90 23.82
CA TRP A 169 29.01 29.27 24.71
C TRP A 169 29.40 30.69 24.37
N VAL A 170 29.01 31.62 25.22
CA VAL A 170 29.62 32.94 25.31
C VAL A 170 30.08 33.10 26.74
N ASP A 171 31.30 33.51 26.91
CA ASP A 171 32.07 33.78 28.14
C ASP A 171 31.29 34.54 29.21
#